data_5c972a09bb2df4ebb012e5e6d9678661
#
_entry.id   5c972a09bb2df4ebb012e5e6d9678661
#
_cell.length_a   1.000
_cell.length_b   1.000
_cell.length_c   1.000
_cell.angle_alpha   90.00
_cell.angle_beta   90.00
_cell.angle_gamma   90.00
#
_symmetry.space_group_name_H-M   'P 1'
#
loop_
_entity.id
_entity.type
_entity.pdbx_description
1 polymer ?
#
loop_
_entity_poly.entity_id
_entity_poly.type
_entity_poly.pdbx_seq_one_letter_code
_entity_poly.pdbx_strand_id
1 'polypeptide(L)'
;IFFKQKIARNVLLGGGLGLLGLGFLFWPELSAHTATPDTLLGLGLALLGTMCFSAGNMLSSLQQKAGLKPLTTNAWGMLYGASLLALYCVFNAIPFTMEWNTRYIGSLLYLVIPGSVIGFTAYLTLVGRMGPERAAYCTVLFPLVALNVSAFAEGYQWTAPALAGLVLVMLGNVLVFRKPTRVMPDDKAAQLA
;
A
#
# COMPACT_ATOMS: atom_id res chain seq x y z
N ILE A 1 16.65 -6.37 0.64
CA ILE A 1 17.95 -5.92 0.11
C ILE A 1 18.60 -4.95 1.09
N PHE A 2 17.89 -3.92 1.60
CA PHE A 2 18.46 -2.88 2.46
C PHE A 2 18.86 -3.34 3.88
N PHE A 3 18.23 -4.36 4.44
CA PHE A 3 18.47 -4.78 5.82
C PHE A 3 19.10 -6.15 5.99
N LYS A 4 19.55 -6.82 4.94
CA LYS A 4 20.14 -8.19 4.97
C LYS A 4 19.36 -9.22 5.81
N GLN A 5 18.07 -8.97 6.04
CA GLN A 5 17.22 -9.88 6.82
C GLN A 5 16.67 -10.99 5.93
N LYS A 6 16.70 -12.22 6.40
CA LYS A 6 16.06 -13.35 5.72
C LYS A 6 14.54 -13.15 5.77
N ILE A 7 13.88 -13.29 4.62
CA ILE A 7 12.43 -13.20 4.54
C ILE A 7 11.83 -14.34 5.36
N ALA A 8 11.03 -14.01 6.36
CA ALA A 8 10.36 -14.99 7.20
C ALA A 8 9.33 -15.79 6.38
N ARG A 9 9.19 -17.09 6.66
CA ARG A 9 8.20 -17.96 6.00
C ARG A 9 6.77 -17.41 6.09
N ASN A 10 6.43 -16.78 7.21
CA ASN A 10 5.12 -16.14 7.40
C ASN A 10 4.85 -15.02 6.40
N VAL A 11 5.90 -14.27 5.99
CA VAL A 11 5.78 -13.20 4.98
C VAL A 11 5.50 -13.78 3.60
N LEU A 12 6.18 -14.89 3.24
CA LEU A 12 5.93 -15.56 1.96
C LEU A 12 4.53 -16.19 1.90
N LEU A 13 4.13 -16.88 2.96
CA LEU A 13 2.81 -17.50 3.03
C LEU A 13 1.69 -16.47 3.08
N GLY A 14 1.85 -15.43 3.88
CA GLY A 14 0.86 -14.36 3.98
C GLY A 14 0.78 -13.52 2.71
N GLY A 15 1.91 -13.26 2.06
CA GLY A 15 1.94 -12.59 0.75
C GLY A 15 1.27 -13.44 -0.34
N GLY A 16 1.52 -14.75 -0.36
CA GLY A 16 0.85 -15.69 -1.26
C GLY A 16 -0.67 -15.72 -1.07
N LEU A 17 -1.13 -15.79 0.20
CA LEU A 17 -2.56 -15.70 0.53
C LEU A 17 -3.18 -14.36 0.11
N GLY A 18 -2.45 -13.26 0.32
CA GLY A 18 -2.89 -11.93 -0.12
C GLY A 18 -3.05 -11.83 -1.64
N LEU A 19 -2.11 -12.38 -2.41
CA LEU A 19 -2.18 -12.42 -3.87
C LEU A 19 -3.34 -13.29 -4.37
N LEU A 20 -3.54 -14.45 -3.76
CA LEU A 20 -4.71 -15.30 -4.06
C LEU A 20 -6.01 -14.57 -3.74
N GLY A 21 -6.08 -13.90 -2.60
CA GLY A 21 -7.24 -13.10 -2.20
C GLY A 21 -7.55 -11.97 -3.20
N LEU A 22 -6.53 -11.27 -3.68
CA LEU A 22 -6.70 -10.27 -4.76
C LEU A 22 -7.19 -10.90 -6.06
N GLY A 23 -6.68 -12.08 -6.43
CA GLY A 23 -7.16 -12.82 -7.59
C GLY A 23 -8.65 -13.16 -7.49
N PHE A 24 -9.13 -13.58 -6.33
CA PHE A 24 -10.56 -13.84 -6.11
C PHE A 24 -11.40 -12.55 -6.09
N LEU A 25 -10.87 -11.48 -5.52
CA LEU A 25 -11.54 -10.19 -5.42
C LEU A 25 -11.77 -9.57 -6.80
N PHE A 26 -10.79 -9.69 -7.69
CA PHE A 26 -10.83 -9.18 -9.06
C PHE A 26 -11.16 -10.27 -10.10
N TRP A 27 -11.65 -11.42 -9.65
CA TRP A 27 -12.00 -12.54 -10.55
C TRP A 27 -12.97 -12.14 -11.67
N PRO A 28 -14.03 -11.36 -11.41
CA PRO A 28 -14.95 -10.94 -12.47
C PRO A 28 -14.24 -10.13 -13.56
N GLU A 29 -13.36 -9.20 -13.17
CA GLU A 29 -12.61 -8.36 -14.09
C GLU A 29 -11.55 -9.16 -14.85
N LEU A 30 -10.86 -10.07 -14.17
CA LEU A 30 -9.88 -10.96 -14.80
C LEU A 30 -10.50 -11.94 -15.79
N SER A 31 -11.71 -12.42 -15.52
CA SER A 31 -12.42 -13.35 -16.40
C SER A 31 -13.10 -12.66 -17.59
N ALA A 32 -13.46 -11.38 -17.44
CA ALA A 32 -14.12 -10.59 -18.48
C ALA A 32 -13.17 -10.03 -19.54
N HIS A 33 -11.87 -9.91 -19.21
CA HIS A 33 -10.88 -9.31 -20.10
C HIS A 33 -9.83 -10.35 -20.49
N THR A 34 -9.67 -10.57 -21.79
CA THR A 34 -8.48 -11.23 -22.33
C THR A 34 -7.27 -10.37 -21.97
N ALA A 35 -6.20 -11.01 -21.49
CA ALA A 35 -4.96 -10.31 -21.14
C ALA A 35 -4.42 -9.57 -22.36
N THR A 36 -4.69 -8.27 -22.43
CA THR A 36 -4.15 -7.39 -23.46
C THR A 36 -2.75 -6.89 -23.06
N PRO A 37 -1.91 -6.47 -24.00
CA PRO A 37 -0.63 -5.83 -23.69
C PRO A 37 -0.78 -4.66 -22.72
N ASP A 38 -1.87 -3.92 -22.79
CA ASP A 38 -2.17 -2.79 -21.90
C ASP A 38 -2.44 -3.25 -20.46
N THR A 39 -3.08 -4.41 -20.28
CA THR A 39 -3.30 -5.02 -18.95
C THR A 39 -1.97 -5.42 -18.31
N LEU A 40 -1.03 -6.00 -19.08
CA LEU A 40 0.28 -6.38 -18.60
C LEU A 40 1.13 -5.15 -18.25
N LEU A 41 1.07 -4.11 -19.07
CA LEU A 41 1.72 -2.82 -18.80
C LEU A 41 1.16 -2.19 -17.52
N GLY A 42 -0.17 -2.15 -17.36
CA GLY A 42 -0.82 -1.63 -16.16
C GLY A 42 -0.40 -2.38 -14.90
N LEU A 43 -0.32 -3.71 -14.95
CA LEU A 43 0.16 -4.54 -13.85
C LEU A 43 1.63 -4.24 -13.51
N GLY A 44 2.49 -4.10 -14.52
CA GLY A 44 3.90 -3.74 -14.36
C GLY A 44 4.06 -2.37 -13.68
N LEU A 45 3.30 -1.37 -14.12
CA LEU A 45 3.30 -0.04 -13.53
C LEU A 45 2.78 -0.05 -12.07
N ALA A 46 1.75 -0.83 -11.78
CA ALA A 46 1.23 -0.98 -10.42
C ALA A 46 2.25 -1.63 -9.48
N LEU A 47 2.96 -2.66 -9.95
CA LEU A 47 4.06 -3.28 -9.19
C LEU A 47 5.19 -2.28 -8.91
N LEU A 48 5.62 -1.54 -9.93
CA LEU A 48 6.64 -0.51 -9.79
C LEU A 48 6.20 0.58 -8.78
N GLY A 49 4.96 1.05 -8.88
CA GLY A 49 4.39 2.01 -7.94
C GLY A 49 4.39 1.50 -6.49
N THR A 50 4.03 0.23 -6.30
CA THR A 50 4.05 -0.41 -4.97
C THR A 50 5.47 -0.51 -4.42
N MET A 51 6.45 -0.83 -5.24
CA MET A 51 7.87 -0.84 -4.84
C MET A 51 8.36 0.56 -4.45
N CYS A 52 8.02 1.59 -5.23
CA CYS A 52 8.34 2.98 -4.92
C CYS A 52 7.68 3.43 -3.60
N PHE A 53 6.41 3.09 -3.38
CA PHE A 53 5.69 3.36 -2.13
C PHE A 53 6.37 2.70 -0.92
N SER A 54 6.74 1.42 -1.05
CA SER A 54 7.46 0.68 0.00
C SER A 54 8.82 1.31 0.31
N ALA A 55 9.58 1.69 -0.72
CA ALA A 55 10.86 2.38 -0.56
C ALA A 55 10.68 3.74 0.14
N GLY A 56 9.64 4.50 -0.22
CA GLY A 56 9.27 5.76 0.42
C GLY A 56 8.98 5.62 1.92
N ASN A 57 8.24 4.58 2.32
CA ASN A 57 7.97 4.29 3.72
C ASN A 57 9.25 3.96 4.51
N MET A 58 10.16 3.20 3.93
CA MET A 58 11.46 2.90 4.54
C MET A 58 12.32 4.16 4.69
N LEU A 59 12.36 4.99 3.64
CA LEU A 59 13.08 6.26 3.66
C LEU A 59 12.50 7.21 4.71
N SER A 60 11.18 7.34 4.80
CA SER A 60 10.51 8.14 5.82
C SER A 60 10.86 7.68 7.23
N SER A 61 10.90 6.37 7.48
CA SER A 61 11.32 5.82 8.77
C SER A 61 12.77 6.19 9.12
N LEU A 62 13.68 6.15 8.14
CA LEU A 62 15.08 6.55 8.33
C LEU A 62 15.22 8.05 8.60
N GLN A 63 14.51 8.89 7.85
CA GLN A 63 14.49 10.34 8.02
C GLN A 63 13.98 10.74 9.41
N GLN A 64 12.94 10.07 9.91
CA GLN A 64 12.42 10.32 11.26
C GLN A 64 13.40 9.89 12.36
N LYS A 65 14.13 8.80 12.17
CA LYS A 65 15.23 8.41 13.07
C LYS A 65 16.37 9.44 13.10
N ALA A 66 16.57 10.16 12.00
CA ALA A 66 17.51 11.28 11.90
C ALA A 66 16.94 12.60 12.46
N GLY A 67 15.74 12.59 13.06
CA GLY A 67 15.12 13.75 13.69
C GLY A 67 14.28 14.63 12.77
N LEU A 68 14.08 14.25 11.50
CA LEU A 68 13.26 15.00 10.56
C LEU A 68 11.76 14.77 10.83
N LYS A 69 10.97 15.84 10.77
CA LYS A 69 9.53 15.79 11.02
C LYS A 69 8.79 15.21 9.81
N PRO A 70 7.84 14.27 10.00
CA PRO A 70 7.06 13.66 8.90
C PRO A 70 6.35 14.70 8.02
N LEU A 71 5.80 15.75 8.62
CA LEU A 71 5.13 16.82 7.89
C LEU A 71 6.05 17.51 6.88
N THR A 72 7.26 17.83 7.31
CA THR A 72 8.26 18.51 6.46
C THR A 72 8.74 17.62 5.33
N THR A 73 9.07 16.36 5.64
CA THR A 73 9.54 15.40 4.62
C THR A 73 8.45 15.03 3.63
N ASN A 74 7.20 14.94 4.09
CA ASN A 74 6.03 14.73 3.25
C ASN A 74 5.80 15.92 2.29
N ALA A 75 5.85 17.15 2.79
CA ALA A 75 5.68 18.36 1.99
C ALA A 75 6.74 18.45 0.86
N TRP A 76 8.00 18.22 1.18
CA TRP A 76 9.07 18.18 0.17
C TRP A 76 8.91 17.02 -0.81
N GLY A 77 8.54 15.84 -0.33
CA GLY A 77 8.27 14.67 -1.19
C GLY A 77 7.13 14.92 -2.17
N MET A 78 6.04 15.53 -1.72
CA MET A 78 4.93 15.92 -2.58
C MET A 78 5.31 17.02 -3.58
N LEU A 79 6.11 18.00 -3.15
CA LEU A 79 6.60 19.05 -4.05
C LEU A 79 7.45 18.47 -5.19
N TYR A 80 8.40 17.60 -4.86
CA TYR A 80 9.21 16.92 -5.88
C TYR A 80 8.38 16.04 -6.80
N GLY A 81 7.46 15.27 -6.23
CA GLY A 81 6.55 14.41 -7.02
C GLY A 81 5.67 15.22 -7.97
N ALA A 82 5.08 16.31 -7.48
CA ALA A 82 4.27 17.21 -8.29
C ALA A 82 5.09 17.88 -9.39
N SER A 83 6.32 18.33 -9.08
CA SER A 83 7.23 18.94 -10.04
C SER A 83 7.62 17.96 -11.16
N LEU A 84 7.95 16.71 -10.80
CA LEU A 84 8.27 15.67 -11.79
C LEU A 84 7.06 15.35 -12.68
N LEU A 85 5.87 15.26 -12.09
CA LEU A 85 4.65 15.00 -12.85
C LEU A 85 4.31 16.17 -13.78
N ALA A 86 4.43 17.41 -13.31
CA ALA A 86 4.23 18.61 -14.14
C ALA A 86 5.22 18.65 -15.31
N LEU A 87 6.48 18.33 -15.04
CA LEU A 87 7.51 18.26 -16.06
C LEU A 87 7.19 17.19 -17.12
N TYR A 88 6.76 16.01 -16.68
CA TYR A 88 6.31 14.94 -17.57
C TYR A 88 5.14 15.39 -18.45
N CYS A 89 4.14 16.07 -17.88
CA CYS A 89 3.01 16.60 -18.65
C CYS A 89 3.45 17.63 -19.71
N VAL A 90 4.37 18.53 -19.36
CA VAL A 90 4.93 19.51 -20.32
C VAL A 90 5.67 18.83 -21.46
N PHE A 91 6.56 17.87 -21.16
CA PHE A 91 7.31 17.15 -22.20
C PHE A 91 6.44 16.31 -23.14
N ASN A 92 5.33 15.79 -22.64
CA ASN A 92 4.39 15.00 -23.44
C ASN A 92 3.23 15.85 -24.02
N ALA A 93 3.29 17.17 -23.91
CA ALA A 93 2.26 18.08 -24.38
C ALA A 93 0.85 17.74 -23.88
N ILE A 94 0.75 17.22 -22.64
CA ILE A 94 -0.53 16.89 -22.01
C ILE A 94 -1.19 18.18 -21.55
N PRO A 95 -2.42 18.51 -22.02
CA PRO A 95 -3.08 19.75 -21.64
C PRO A 95 -3.48 19.73 -20.16
N PHE A 96 -3.21 20.83 -19.46
CA PHE A 96 -3.73 21.05 -18.12
C PHE A 96 -5.18 21.52 -18.22
N THR A 97 -6.12 20.58 -18.07
CA THR A 97 -7.56 20.88 -18.05
C THR A 97 -8.05 20.91 -16.61
N MET A 98 -8.77 21.96 -16.26
CA MET A 98 -9.36 22.11 -14.92
C MET A 98 -10.86 22.38 -15.08
N GLU A 99 -11.66 21.54 -14.46
CA GLU A 99 -13.10 21.72 -14.42
C GLU A 99 -13.49 22.63 -13.24
N TRP A 100 -14.11 23.77 -13.51
CA TRP A 100 -14.55 24.73 -12.50
C TRP A 100 -15.99 24.42 -12.03
N ASN A 101 -16.21 23.18 -11.56
CA ASN A 101 -17.48 22.83 -10.94
C ASN A 101 -17.29 22.52 -9.45
N THR A 102 -18.33 22.74 -8.65
CA THR A 102 -18.30 22.57 -7.19
C THR A 102 -17.94 21.13 -6.79
N ARG A 103 -18.38 20.15 -7.59
CA ARG A 103 -18.09 18.73 -7.31
C ARG A 103 -16.61 18.42 -7.50
N TYR A 104 -16.01 18.90 -8.60
CA TYR A 104 -14.58 18.69 -8.86
C TYR A 104 -13.70 19.37 -7.81
N ILE A 105 -13.97 20.67 -7.54
CA ILE A 105 -13.20 21.44 -6.55
C ILE A 105 -13.37 20.85 -5.14
N GLY A 106 -14.60 20.48 -4.76
CA GLY A 106 -14.88 19.87 -3.46
C GLY A 106 -14.16 18.55 -3.27
N SER A 107 -14.18 17.65 -4.25
CA SER A 107 -13.47 16.38 -4.21
C SER A 107 -11.95 16.58 -4.19
N LEU A 108 -11.43 17.54 -4.95
CA LEU A 108 -9.99 17.87 -4.96
C LEU A 108 -9.54 18.37 -3.58
N LEU A 109 -10.27 19.30 -2.96
CA LEU A 109 -9.96 19.80 -1.62
C LEU A 109 -10.03 18.69 -0.57
N TYR A 110 -11.00 17.79 -0.69
CA TYR A 110 -11.08 16.61 0.18
C TYR A 110 -9.87 15.68 0.04
N LEU A 111 -9.43 15.41 -1.19
CA LEU A 111 -8.24 14.58 -1.42
C LEU A 111 -6.95 15.26 -0.93
N VAL A 112 -6.83 16.59 -1.12
CA VAL A 112 -5.64 17.34 -0.70
C VAL A 112 -5.58 17.45 0.83
N ILE A 113 -6.61 17.95 1.48
CA ILE A 113 -6.53 18.29 2.92
C ILE A 113 -6.69 17.04 3.79
N PRO A 114 -7.84 16.33 3.82
CA PRO A 114 -7.98 15.14 4.65
C PRO A 114 -7.09 13.98 4.19
N GLY A 115 -7.01 13.71 2.91
CA GLY A 115 -6.26 12.58 2.36
C GLY A 115 -4.75 12.78 2.43
N SER A 116 -4.25 13.82 1.77
CA SER A 116 -2.80 14.00 1.59
C SER A 116 -2.14 14.68 2.79
N VAL A 117 -2.68 15.79 3.30
CA VAL A 117 -2.02 16.51 4.41
C VAL A 117 -2.23 15.77 5.72
N ILE A 118 -3.47 15.49 6.11
CA ILE A 118 -3.78 14.90 7.41
C ILE A 118 -3.50 13.41 7.40
N GLY A 119 -4.14 12.65 6.52
CA GLY A 119 -4.08 11.19 6.49
C GLY A 119 -2.68 10.66 6.23
N PHE A 120 -1.99 11.21 5.22
CA PHE A 120 -0.65 10.74 4.88
C PHE A 120 0.39 11.13 5.94
N THR A 121 0.29 12.35 6.51
CA THR A 121 1.17 12.76 7.61
C THR A 121 0.94 11.93 8.87
N ALA A 122 -0.32 11.61 9.21
CA ALA A 122 -0.65 10.73 10.32
C ALA A 122 -0.09 9.32 10.10
N TYR A 123 -0.24 8.76 8.90
CA TYR A 123 0.32 7.46 8.52
C TYR A 123 1.84 7.44 8.62
N LEU A 124 2.54 8.44 8.06
CA LEU A 124 4.00 8.52 8.15
C LEU A 124 4.48 8.70 9.60
N THR A 125 3.74 9.46 10.41
CA THR A 125 4.03 9.59 11.86
C THR A 125 3.91 8.22 12.56
N LEU A 126 2.90 7.43 12.20
CA LEU A 126 2.73 6.08 12.72
C LEU A 126 3.90 5.18 12.30
N VAL A 127 4.31 5.24 11.02
CA VAL A 127 5.49 4.53 10.49
C VAL A 127 6.75 4.87 11.30
N GLY A 128 6.94 6.14 11.62
CA GLY A 128 8.10 6.58 12.42
C GLY A 128 8.07 6.08 13.87
N ARG A 129 6.89 6.11 14.51
CA ARG A 129 6.73 5.73 15.93
C ARG A 129 6.75 4.22 16.15
N MET A 130 6.08 3.46 15.31
CA MET A 130 5.88 2.02 15.50
C MET A 130 6.76 1.16 14.58
N GLY A 131 7.42 1.77 13.61
CA GLY A 131 8.13 1.12 12.52
C GLY A 131 7.21 0.74 11.36
N PRO A 132 7.76 0.60 10.14
CA PRO A 132 6.98 0.30 8.94
C PRO A 132 6.21 -1.03 9.04
N GLU A 133 6.79 -2.02 9.71
CA GLU A 133 6.15 -3.34 9.89
C GLU A 133 4.85 -3.26 10.68
N ARG A 134 4.82 -2.48 11.77
CA ARG A 134 3.62 -2.34 12.59
C ARG A 134 2.61 -1.37 11.98
N ALA A 135 3.06 -0.30 11.35
CA ALA A 135 2.19 0.64 10.64
C ALA A 135 1.42 -0.05 9.51
N ALA A 136 2.02 -1.06 8.89
CA ALA A 136 1.36 -1.85 7.86
C ALA A 136 0.10 -2.59 8.35
N TYR A 137 -0.11 -2.78 9.67
CA TYR A 137 -1.39 -3.28 10.18
C TYR A 137 -2.58 -2.39 9.80
N CYS A 138 -2.38 -1.09 9.65
CA CYS A 138 -3.42 -0.18 9.19
C CYS A 138 -3.87 -0.50 7.76
N THR A 139 -2.96 -1.02 6.92
CA THR A 139 -3.29 -1.38 5.53
C THR A 139 -4.22 -2.60 5.44
N VAL A 140 -4.30 -3.44 6.49
CA VAL A 140 -5.25 -4.56 6.56
C VAL A 140 -6.69 -4.05 6.54
N LEU A 141 -6.93 -2.88 7.13
CA LEU A 141 -8.27 -2.30 7.20
C LEU A 141 -8.68 -1.59 5.90
N PHE A 142 -7.72 -1.20 5.05
CA PHE A 142 -8.01 -0.43 3.83
C PHE A 142 -8.94 -1.15 2.86
N PRO A 143 -8.72 -2.44 2.51
CA PRO A 143 -9.65 -3.14 1.62
C PRO A 143 -11.06 -3.26 2.22
N LEU A 144 -11.16 -3.48 3.54
CA LEU A 144 -12.44 -3.55 4.22
C LEU A 144 -13.20 -2.23 4.14
N VAL A 145 -12.54 -1.13 4.46
CA VAL A 145 -13.13 0.21 4.40
C VAL A 145 -13.48 0.58 2.95
N ALA A 146 -12.56 0.34 2.01
CA ALA A 146 -12.76 0.66 0.60
C ALA A 146 -13.98 -0.06 0.01
N LEU A 147 -14.11 -1.37 0.25
CA LEU A 147 -15.24 -2.15 -0.26
C LEU A 147 -16.57 -1.72 0.37
N ASN A 148 -16.57 -1.38 1.67
CA ASN A 148 -17.78 -0.84 2.29
C ASN A 148 -18.17 0.52 1.70
N VAL A 149 -17.21 1.43 1.52
CA VAL A 149 -17.48 2.73 0.89
C VAL A 149 -17.98 2.55 -0.53
N SER A 150 -17.35 1.67 -1.32
CA SER A 150 -17.79 1.35 -2.69
C SER A 150 -19.20 0.75 -2.72
N ALA A 151 -19.55 -0.11 -1.77
CA ALA A 151 -20.89 -0.67 -1.66
C ALA A 151 -21.96 0.40 -1.40
N PHE A 152 -21.66 1.39 -0.53
CA PHE A 152 -22.58 2.46 -0.21
C PHE A 152 -22.64 3.57 -1.25
N ALA A 153 -21.50 3.96 -1.83
CA ALA A 153 -21.39 5.12 -2.70
C ALA A 153 -21.52 4.79 -4.19
N GLU A 154 -21.09 3.59 -4.62
CA GLU A 154 -21.00 3.17 -6.01
C GLU A 154 -21.95 2.01 -6.35
N GLY A 155 -22.71 1.50 -5.35
CA GLY A 155 -23.63 0.40 -5.56
C GLY A 155 -22.93 -0.95 -5.78
N TYR A 156 -21.68 -1.11 -5.30
CA TYR A 156 -20.95 -2.37 -5.40
C TYR A 156 -21.74 -3.51 -4.75
N GLN A 157 -21.96 -4.58 -5.52
CA GLN A 157 -22.65 -5.76 -5.03
C GLN A 157 -21.66 -6.78 -4.49
N TRP A 158 -21.86 -7.15 -3.23
CA TRP A 158 -21.07 -8.20 -2.59
C TRP A 158 -21.30 -9.53 -3.27
N THR A 159 -20.28 -10.05 -3.93
CA THR A 159 -20.29 -11.39 -4.51
C THR A 159 -19.58 -12.39 -3.61
N ALA A 160 -19.93 -13.68 -3.70
CA ALA A 160 -19.25 -14.71 -2.91
C ALA A 160 -17.73 -14.77 -3.17
N PRO A 161 -17.23 -14.65 -4.42
CA PRO A 161 -15.79 -14.52 -4.67
C PRO A 161 -15.14 -13.31 -4.00
N ALA A 162 -15.80 -12.14 -4.02
CA ALA A 162 -15.28 -10.93 -3.39
C ALA A 162 -15.15 -11.08 -1.87
N LEU A 163 -16.14 -11.69 -1.21
CA LEU A 163 -16.06 -12.00 0.23
C LEU A 163 -14.93 -12.98 0.54
N ALA A 164 -14.81 -14.05 -0.25
CA ALA A 164 -13.72 -15.01 -0.08
C ALA A 164 -12.35 -14.35 -0.29
N GLY A 165 -12.21 -13.50 -1.31
CA GLY A 165 -11.01 -12.73 -1.59
C GLY A 165 -10.64 -11.79 -0.43
N LEU A 166 -11.62 -11.07 0.12
CA LEU A 166 -11.41 -10.20 1.26
C LEU A 166 -10.90 -10.97 2.48
N VAL A 167 -11.53 -12.10 2.81
CA VAL A 167 -11.11 -12.96 3.93
C VAL A 167 -9.68 -13.45 3.73
N LEU A 168 -9.32 -13.90 2.52
CA LEU A 168 -7.96 -14.36 2.20
C LEU A 168 -6.93 -13.22 2.35
N VAL A 169 -7.23 -12.02 1.86
CA VAL A 169 -6.37 -10.83 2.03
C VAL A 169 -6.16 -10.53 3.50
N MET A 170 -7.23 -10.52 4.30
CA MET A 170 -7.14 -10.27 5.74
C MET A 170 -6.31 -11.34 6.47
N LEU A 171 -6.55 -12.63 6.17
CA LEU A 171 -5.77 -13.73 6.74
C LEU A 171 -4.29 -13.65 6.33
N GLY A 172 -4.01 -13.35 5.06
CA GLY A 172 -2.66 -13.13 4.55
C GLY A 172 -1.94 -12.04 5.31
N ASN A 173 -2.59 -10.90 5.50
CA ASN A 173 -2.04 -9.78 6.28
C ASN A 173 -1.78 -10.17 7.73
N VAL A 174 -2.74 -10.80 8.42
CA VAL A 174 -2.56 -11.26 9.80
C VAL A 174 -1.37 -12.23 9.91
N LEU A 175 -1.19 -13.11 8.91
CA LEU A 175 -0.09 -14.07 8.90
C LEU A 175 1.28 -13.40 8.71
N VAL A 176 1.38 -12.39 7.82
CA VAL A 176 2.59 -11.59 7.64
C VAL A 176 3.05 -10.95 8.94
N PHE A 177 2.09 -10.45 9.74
CA PHE A 177 2.39 -9.72 10.97
C PHE A 177 2.52 -10.59 12.21
N ARG A 178 2.20 -11.88 12.15
CA ARG A 178 2.53 -12.80 13.24
C ARG A 178 4.05 -12.86 13.39
N LYS A 179 4.53 -12.55 14.60
CA LYS A 179 5.96 -12.72 14.93
C LYS A 179 6.38 -14.15 14.54
N PRO A 180 7.48 -14.31 13.77
CA PRO A 180 8.01 -15.64 13.58
C PRO A 180 8.29 -16.24 14.96
N THR A 181 7.77 -17.43 15.24
CA THR A 181 8.12 -18.19 16.43
C THR A 181 9.63 -18.38 16.36
N ARG A 182 10.38 -17.70 17.24
CA ARG A 182 11.80 -17.99 17.41
C ARG A 182 11.87 -19.45 17.80
N VAL A 183 12.28 -20.31 16.89
CA VAL A 183 12.82 -21.60 17.23
C VAL A 183 14.10 -21.27 17.99
N MET A 184 14.06 -21.34 19.30
CA MET A 184 15.26 -21.25 20.13
C MET A 184 16.19 -22.36 19.64
N PRO A 185 17.47 -22.06 19.36
CA PRO A 185 18.43 -23.11 19.13
C PRO A 185 18.40 -24.00 20.37
N ASP A 186 18.34 -25.29 20.16
CA ASP A 186 18.31 -26.32 21.23
C ASP A 186 19.61 -26.19 22.03
N ASP A 187 19.52 -25.52 23.18
CA ASP A 187 20.64 -25.27 24.10
C ASP A 187 21.11 -26.57 24.82
N LYS A 188 20.50 -27.71 24.42
CA LYS A 188 20.89 -29.02 24.91
C LYS A 188 22.17 -29.58 24.30
N ALA A 189 22.64 -29.00 23.16
CA ALA A 189 23.90 -29.45 22.56
C ALA A 189 25.15 -28.83 23.21
N ALA A 190 25.00 -27.73 23.95
CA ALA A 190 26.12 -27.06 24.63
C ALA A 190 26.41 -27.55 26.05
N GLN A 191 25.57 -28.45 26.60
CA GLN A 191 25.77 -29.01 27.93
C GLN A 191 26.39 -30.42 27.93
N LEU A 192 26.69 -30.98 26.76
CA LEU A 192 27.28 -32.32 26.60
C LEU A 192 28.68 -32.31 25.94
N ALA A 193 29.32 -31.16 25.87
CA ALA A 193 30.72 -30.95 25.49
C ALA A 193 31.46 -30.27 26.64
#